data_6e65f5125ace67934a861ea1f4eccd48
#
_entry.id   6e65f5125ace67934a861ea1f4eccd48
#
_cell.length_a   1.000
_cell.length_b   1.000
_cell.length_c   1.000
_cell.angle_alpha   90.00
_cell.angle_beta   90.00
_cell.angle_gamma   90.00
#
_symmetry.space_group_name_H-M   'P 1'
#
loop_
_entity.id
_entity.type
_entity.pdbx_description
1 polymer ?
#
loop_
_entity_poly.entity_id
_entity_poly.type
_entity_poly.pdbx_seq_one_letter_code
_entity_poly.pdbx_strand_id
1 'polypeptide(L)'
;MRIDLMAGVMTAALAAEIRPTPIILVFDSGLGGLTVLEQVRRARPDARYVYAADDAAFPYGRLSESILVARVLAVMERLLLRHGPDLVVIACNTASTLVLPALRARFSTPFVGVVPPIKPAAEATRSRRISLLATPGTVARPYTHDLIETYAGACAVTLVGSPNLAAYAEAELAGRPVDDALIAAEIAPCFVESEDGRRTDVVCLACTHYPLLLTRFQRLAPWEVTWIDPAPAIARRVTQLLGPSRRKPLDDIPPGLTAFTSGAGITPSLRRSLDARGVGDVAVEMMPLALQ
;
A
#
# COMPACT_ATOMS: atom_id res chain seq x y z
N MET A 1 36.18 19.79 -24.49
CA MET A 1 34.95 19.53 -25.26
C MET A 1 34.79 18.03 -25.52
N ARG A 2 34.56 17.23 -24.49
CA ARG A 2 34.33 15.74 -24.59
C ARG A 2 33.74 15.14 -23.30
N ILE A 3 32.79 15.81 -22.63
CA ILE A 3 32.11 15.29 -21.42
C ILE A 3 30.58 15.19 -21.58
N ASP A 4 30.00 15.83 -22.60
CA ASP A 4 28.52 15.88 -22.75
C ASP A 4 27.91 14.74 -23.58
N LEU A 5 28.70 13.83 -24.16
CA LEU A 5 28.16 12.73 -24.97
C LEU A 5 27.78 11.48 -24.15
N MET A 6 28.28 11.33 -22.94
CA MET A 6 28.03 10.13 -22.10
C MET A 6 26.74 10.25 -21.25
N ALA A 7 26.31 11.47 -20.93
CA ALA A 7 25.06 11.67 -20.17
C ALA A 7 23.80 11.42 -21.03
N GLY A 8 23.87 11.72 -22.34
CA GLY A 8 22.77 11.50 -23.28
C GLY A 8 22.52 10.03 -23.65
N VAL A 9 23.55 9.18 -23.58
CA VAL A 9 23.44 7.76 -23.94
C VAL A 9 22.89 6.93 -22.79
N MET A 10 23.13 7.34 -21.54
CA MET A 10 22.65 6.61 -20.35
C MET A 10 21.17 6.87 -20.06
N THR A 11 20.60 8.00 -20.50
CA THR A 11 19.17 8.29 -20.40
C THR A 11 18.35 7.64 -21.52
N ALA A 12 18.95 7.34 -22.68
CA ALA A 12 18.25 6.66 -23.76
C ALA A 12 18.19 5.13 -23.60
N ALA A 13 19.11 4.52 -22.85
CA ALA A 13 19.15 3.07 -22.62
C ALA A 13 18.15 2.59 -21.54
N LEU A 14 17.53 3.48 -20.77
CA LEU A 14 16.52 3.15 -19.76
C LEU A 14 15.08 3.30 -20.26
N ALA A 15 14.86 3.70 -21.48
CA ALA A 15 13.60 3.54 -22.18
C ALA A 15 13.53 2.13 -22.78
N ALA A 16 13.59 1.09 -21.92
CA ALA A 16 13.07 -0.20 -22.30
C ALA A 16 11.67 0.07 -22.84
N GLU A 17 11.37 -0.39 -24.06
CA GLU A 17 10.11 -0.16 -24.75
C GLU A 17 8.97 -0.59 -23.82
N ILE A 18 8.38 0.38 -23.11
CA ILE A 18 7.18 0.12 -22.29
C ILE A 18 6.15 -0.44 -23.25
N ARG A 19 5.66 -1.62 -22.97
CA ARG A 19 4.62 -2.29 -23.77
C ARG A 19 3.48 -1.32 -24.04
N PRO A 20 2.81 -1.41 -25.17
CA PRO A 20 1.65 -0.56 -25.47
C PRO A 20 0.56 -0.66 -24.37
N THR A 21 0.48 -1.80 -23.69
CA THR A 21 -0.38 -2.04 -22.51
C THR A 21 0.53 -2.55 -21.38
N PRO A 22 0.98 -1.67 -20.47
CA PRO A 22 1.88 -2.09 -19.39
C PRO A 22 1.18 -3.05 -18.42
N ILE A 23 1.96 -3.97 -17.85
CA ILE A 23 1.51 -4.86 -16.77
C ILE A 23 1.98 -4.26 -15.45
N ILE A 24 1.03 -3.94 -14.57
CA ILE A 24 1.31 -3.43 -13.22
C ILE A 24 0.95 -4.52 -12.21
N LEU A 25 1.94 -4.95 -11.43
CA LEU A 25 1.72 -5.86 -10.32
C LEU A 25 1.57 -5.03 -9.04
N VAL A 26 0.46 -5.23 -8.31
CA VAL A 26 0.21 -4.64 -7.01
C VAL A 26 0.29 -5.74 -5.97
N PHE A 27 1.28 -5.67 -5.08
CA PHE A 27 1.58 -6.67 -4.07
C PHE A 27 1.24 -6.18 -2.67
N ASP A 28 0.54 -7.00 -1.90
CA ASP A 28 0.22 -6.76 -0.49
C ASP A 28 0.32 -8.04 0.34
N SER A 29 0.37 -7.91 1.65
CA SER A 29 0.29 -9.05 2.59
C SER A 29 -1.09 -9.70 2.64
N GLY A 30 -2.12 -9.00 2.16
CA GLY A 30 -3.51 -9.42 2.20
C GLY A 30 -4.35 -8.65 1.19
N LEU A 31 -5.50 -8.13 1.62
CA LEU A 31 -6.49 -7.48 0.75
C LEU A 31 -6.51 -5.95 0.86
N GLY A 32 -5.75 -5.37 1.79
CA GLY A 32 -5.71 -3.92 1.97
C GLY A 32 -5.21 -3.17 0.74
N GLY A 33 -4.25 -3.74 0.01
CA GLY A 33 -3.68 -3.16 -1.20
C GLY A 33 -4.69 -2.97 -2.35
N LEU A 34 -5.91 -3.51 -2.25
CA LEU A 34 -7.00 -3.23 -3.20
C LEU A 34 -7.36 -1.74 -3.22
N THR A 35 -7.15 -1.01 -2.13
CA THR A 35 -7.34 0.45 -2.07
C THR A 35 -6.32 1.18 -2.94
N VAL A 36 -5.07 0.73 -2.91
CA VAL A 36 -3.99 1.26 -3.76
C VAL A 36 -4.22 0.87 -5.23
N LEU A 37 -4.59 -0.40 -5.49
CA LEU A 37 -4.93 -0.89 -6.83
C LEU A 37 -6.00 0.00 -7.47
N GLU A 38 -7.06 0.34 -6.75
CA GLU A 38 -8.16 1.15 -7.27
C GLU A 38 -7.68 2.54 -7.71
N GLN A 39 -6.82 3.20 -6.93
CA GLN A 39 -6.25 4.51 -7.30
C GLN A 39 -5.30 4.40 -8.50
N VAL A 40 -4.47 3.34 -8.54
CA VAL A 40 -3.57 3.11 -9.68
C VAL A 40 -4.36 2.81 -10.96
N ARG A 41 -5.44 2.02 -10.89
CA ARG A 41 -6.32 1.73 -12.04
C ARG A 41 -7.01 2.98 -12.57
N ARG A 42 -7.48 3.86 -11.69
CA ARG A 42 -8.05 5.15 -12.11
C ARG A 42 -7.04 6.02 -12.84
N ALA A 43 -5.77 6.02 -12.40
CA ALA A 43 -4.71 6.81 -13.00
C ALA A 43 -4.12 6.17 -14.28
N ARG A 44 -4.20 4.84 -14.42
CA ARG A 44 -3.65 4.05 -15.53
C ARG A 44 -4.68 3.05 -16.07
N PRO A 45 -5.78 3.53 -16.64
CA PRO A 45 -6.81 2.66 -17.22
C PRO A 45 -6.34 1.90 -18.46
N ASP A 46 -5.16 2.23 -19.00
CA ASP A 46 -4.49 1.59 -20.12
C ASP A 46 -3.63 0.36 -19.75
N ALA A 47 -3.53 0.04 -18.45
CA ALA A 47 -2.69 -1.05 -17.96
C ALA A 47 -3.47 -2.33 -17.69
N ARG A 48 -2.78 -3.49 -17.79
CA ARG A 48 -3.23 -4.77 -17.24
C ARG A 48 -2.76 -4.89 -15.79
N TYR A 49 -3.56 -5.55 -14.97
CA TYR A 49 -3.29 -5.63 -13.54
C TYR A 49 -3.14 -7.07 -13.06
N VAL A 50 -2.13 -7.29 -12.23
CA VAL A 50 -1.99 -8.47 -11.38
C VAL A 50 -2.00 -7.97 -9.94
N TYR A 51 -2.99 -8.37 -9.16
CA TYR A 51 -3.01 -8.18 -7.73
C TYR A 51 -2.47 -9.44 -7.07
N ALA A 52 -1.48 -9.31 -6.20
CA ALA A 52 -0.90 -10.45 -5.49
C ALA A 52 -1.03 -10.25 -3.98
N ALA A 53 -1.78 -11.16 -3.33
CA ALA A 53 -1.99 -11.20 -1.90
C ALA A 53 -1.16 -12.34 -1.28
N ASP A 54 -0.19 -12.00 -0.41
CA ASP A 54 0.56 -13.01 0.34
C ASP A 54 -0.19 -13.40 1.63
N ASP A 55 -1.42 -13.89 1.43
CA ASP A 55 -2.37 -14.25 2.47
C ASP A 55 -1.90 -15.41 3.37
N ALA A 56 -0.98 -16.26 2.89
CA ALA A 56 -0.33 -17.29 3.69
C ALA A 56 0.52 -16.71 4.84
N ALA A 57 1.01 -15.47 4.69
CA ALA A 57 1.88 -14.81 5.66
C ALA A 57 1.22 -13.61 6.37
N PHE A 58 -0.08 -13.42 6.17
CA PHE A 58 -0.85 -12.34 6.78
C PHE A 58 -1.04 -12.55 8.30
N PRO A 59 -0.94 -11.51 9.11
CA PRO A 59 -0.49 -10.16 8.81
C PRO A 59 1.04 -9.98 8.98
N TYR A 60 1.69 -9.31 8.06
CA TYR A 60 3.14 -9.06 8.06
C TYR A 60 3.68 -8.33 9.30
N GLY A 61 2.84 -7.57 9.98
CA GLY A 61 3.22 -6.86 11.20
C GLY A 61 3.63 -7.76 12.39
N ARG A 62 3.41 -9.08 12.29
CA ARG A 62 3.80 -10.08 13.29
C ARG A 62 5.12 -10.78 12.96
N LEU A 63 5.66 -10.61 11.75
CA LEU A 63 6.89 -11.26 11.31
C LEU A 63 8.12 -10.49 11.76
N SER A 64 9.20 -11.21 12.05
CA SER A 64 10.51 -10.59 12.22
C SER A 64 11.00 -9.98 10.90
N GLU A 65 11.91 -9.00 10.99
CA GLU A 65 12.41 -8.30 9.80
C GLU A 65 13.08 -9.24 8.80
N SER A 66 13.91 -10.16 9.29
CA SER A 66 14.62 -11.11 8.45
C SER A 66 13.70 -12.08 7.73
N ILE A 67 12.68 -12.60 8.43
CA ILE A 67 11.65 -13.47 7.84
C ILE A 67 10.86 -12.72 6.78
N LEU A 68 10.43 -11.48 7.08
CA LEU A 68 9.66 -10.68 6.15
C LEU A 68 10.45 -10.38 4.86
N VAL A 69 11.71 -9.97 4.98
CA VAL A 69 12.56 -9.69 3.80
C VAL A 69 12.77 -10.96 2.97
N ALA A 70 13.13 -12.07 3.59
CA ALA A 70 13.33 -13.33 2.89
C ALA A 70 12.05 -13.80 2.18
N ARG A 71 10.90 -13.72 2.86
CA ARG A 71 9.58 -14.08 2.30
C ARG A 71 9.25 -13.23 1.08
N VAL A 72 9.33 -11.92 1.20
CA VAL A 72 8.94 -11.01 0.10
C VAL A 72 9.87 -11.17 -1.09
N LEU A 73 11.18 -11.36 -0.89
CA LEU A 73 12.12 -11.62 -1.98
C LEU A 73 11.75 -12.89 -2.75
N ALA A 74 11.46 -13.99 -2.05
CA ALA A 74 11.12 -15.26 -2.68
C ALA A 74 9.78 -15.20 -3.43
N VAL A 75 8.76 -14.59 -2.81
CA VAL A 75 7.45 -14.39 -3.46
C VAL A 75 7.58 -13.51 -4.70
N MET A 76 8.32 -12.41 -4.57
CA MET A 76 8.51 -11.46 -5.68
C MET A 76 9.26 -12.10 -6.86
N GLU A 77 10.31 -12.88 -6.61
CA GLU A 77 11.03 -13.59 -7.68
C GLU A 77 10.08 -14.45 -8.51
N ARG A 78 9.19 -15.22 -7.86
CA ARG A 78 8.21 -16.06 -8.53
C ARG A 78 7.18 -15.25 -9.31
N LEU A 79 6.64 -14.17 -8.71
CA LEU A 79 5.68 -13.29 -9.36
C LEU A 79 6.26 -12.58 -10.60
N LEU A 80 7.52 -12.10 -10.50
CA LEU A 80 8.22 -11.47 -11.62
C LEU A 80 8.42 -12.46 -12.78
N LEU A 81 8.87 -13.68 -12.48
CA LEU A 81 9.07 -14.74 -13.50
C LEU A 81 7.76 -15.13 -14.18
N ARG A 82 6.67 -15.21 -13.42
CA ARG A 82 5.38 -15.69 -13.94
C ARG A 82 4.62 -14.62 -14.73
N HIS A 83 4.61 -13.39 -14.25
CA HIS A 83 3.75 -12.35 -14.78
C HIS A 83 4.48 -11.29 -15.61
N GLY A 84 5.80 -11.18 -15.48
CA GLY A 84 6.65 -10.23 -16.20
C GLY A 84 6.15 -8.79 -16.14
N PRO A 85 5.89 -8.20 -14.95
CA PRO A 85 5.35 -6.86 -14.83
C PRO A 85 6.38 -5.80 -15.26
N ASP A 86 5.88 -4.72 -15.86
CA ASP A 86 6.68 -3.54 -16.22
C ASP A 86 6.96 -2.65 -15.00
N LEU A 87 6.13 -2.75 -13.96
CA LEU A 87 6.26 -2.04 -12.68
C LEU A 87 5.57 -2.82 -11.56
N VAL A 88 6.18 -2.79 -10.37
CA VAL A 88 5.61 -3.37 -9.15
C VAL A 88 5.29 -2.28 -8.14
N VAL A 89 4.08 -2.32 -7.59
CA VAL A 89 3.67 -1.53 -6.42
C VAL A 89 3.67 -2.42 -5.19
N ILE A 90 4.55 -2.14 -4.23
CA ILE A 90 4.49 -2.75 -2.89
C ILE A 90 3.47 -1.95 -2.09
N ALA A 91 2.21 -2.41 -2.08
CA ALA A 91 1.11 -1.68 -1.47
C ALA A 91 1.13 -1.75 0.07
N CYS A 92 1.71 -2.80 0.66
CA CYS A 92 1.81 -2.97 2.11
C CYS A 92 2.79 -1.97 2.74
N ASN A 93 2.32 -1.11 3.66
CA ASN A 93 3.18 -0.18 4.40
C ASN A 93 4.26 -0.91 5.21
N THR A 94 3.86 -1.97 5.93
CA THR A 94 4.79 -2.77 6.75
C THR A 94 5.93 -3.36 5.91
N ALA A 95 5.62 -3.84 4.70
CA ALA A 95 6.62 -4.35 3.78
C ALA A 95 7.45 -3.20 3.18
N SER A 96 6.81 -2.15 2.66
CA SER A 96 7.49 -1.06 1.96
C SER A 96 8.59 -0.39 2.79
N THR A 97 8.36 -0.19 4.09
CA THR A 97 9.35 0.44 4.98
C THR A 97 10.60 -0.41 5.21
N LEU A 98 10.57 -1.69 4.81
CA LEU A 98 11.67 -2.63 5.07
C LEU A 98 12.27 -3.25 3.80
N VAL A 99 11.43 -3.71 2.87
CA VAL A 99 11.91 -4.61 1.80
C VAL A 99 12.39 -3.89 0.53
N LEU A 100 12.02 -2.63 0.33
CA LEU A 100 12.32 -1.90 -0.91
C LEU A 100 13.82 -1.84 -1.26
N PRO A 101 14.76 -1.60 -0.31
CA PRO A 101 16.19 -1.62 -0.63
C PRO A 101 16.65 -2.97 -1.18
N ALA A 102 16.22 -4.08 -0.55
CA ALA A 102 16.57 -5.44 -0.97
C ALA A 102 15.96 -5.80 -2.34
N LEU A 103 14.70 -5.43 -2.58
CA LEU A 103 14.04 -5.63 -3.87
C LEU A 103 14.75 -4.89 -5.00
N ARG A 104 15.08 -3.61 -4.79
CA ARG A 104 15.77 -2.77 -5.78
C ARG A 104 17.20 -3.22 -6.05
N ALA A 105 17.88 -3.82 -5.06
CA ALA A 105 19.21 -4.38 -5.24
C ALA A 105 19.19 -5.69 -6.05
N ARG A 106 18.10 -6.49 -5.94
CA ARG A 106 18.00 -7.82 -6.56
C ARG A 106 17.39 -7.81 -7.95
N PHE A 107 16.41 -6.94 -8.21
CA PHE A 107 15.62 -6.97 -9.43
C PHE A 107 15.69 -5.65 -10.20
N SER A 108 15.73 -5.73 -11.52
CA SER A 108 15.75 -4.57 -12.42
C SER A 108 14.37 -3.91 -12.62
N THR A 109 13.29 -4.63 -12.34
CA THR A 109 11.93 -4.11 -12.42
C THR A 109 11.74 -2.91 -11.48
N PRO A 110 11.13 -1.81 -11.91
CA PRO A 110 10.86 -0.65 -11.06
C PRO A 110 9.90 -0.99 -9.92
N PHE A 111 10.25 -0.56 -8.69
CA PHE A 111 9.42 -0.73 -7.48
C PHE A 111 8.94 0.62 -6.93
N VAL A 112 7.63 0.75 -6.75
CA VAL A 112 6.99 1.83 -6.01
C VAL A 112 6.49 1.29 -4.68
N GLY A 113 6.87 1.90 -3.58
CA GLY A 113 6.38 1.54 -2.25
C GLY A 113 5.39 2.55 -1.69
N VAL A 114 4.58 2.11 -0.76
CA VAL A 114 3.71 2.97 0.04
C VAL A 114 4.44 3.31 1.34
N VAL A 115 4.52 4.59 1.67
CA VAL A 115 5.16 5.07 2.90
C VAL A 115 4.16 5.89 3.73
N PRO A 116 4.33 5.96 5.06
CA PRO A 116 3.48 6.79 5.90
C PRO A 116 3.40 8.23 5.38
N PRO A 117 2.20 8.81 5.21
CA PRO A 117 2.01 10.12 4.58
C PRO A 117 2.27 11.30 5.54
N ILE A 118 3.44 11.30 6.22
CA ILE A 118 3.81 12.28 7.24
C ILE A 118 3.96 13.67 6.65
N LYS A 119 4.65 13.80 5.49
CA LYS A 119 4.85 15.10 4.86
C LYS A 119 3.53 15.79 4.50
N PRO A 120 2.60 15.17 3.75
CA PRO A 120 1.32 15.82 3.46
C PRO A 120 0.48 16.09 4.72
N ALA A 121 0.64 15.31 5.79
CA ALA A 121 -0.02 15.57 7.05
C ALA A 121 0.53 16.82 7.76
N ALA A 122 1.85 16.98 7.78
CA ALA A 122 2.50 18.17 8.34
C ALA A 122 2.14 19.45 7.55
N GLU A 123 1.91 19.32 6.24
CA GLU A 123 1.45 20.43 5.40
C GLU A 123 -0.04 20.75 5.61
N ALA A 124 -0.87 19.79 5.96
CA ALA A 124 -2.32 19.94 6.10
C ALA A 124 -2.77 20.39 7.51
N THR A 125 -2.01 20.04 8.55
CA THR A 125 -2.41 20.34 9.94
C THR A 125 -2.40 21.84 10.24
N ARG A 126 -3.44 22.31 10.94
CA ARG A 126 -3.54 23.68 11.48
C ARG A 126 -3.20 23.71 12.96
N SER A 127 -3.55 22.65 13.68
CA SER A 127 -3.28 22.52 15.12
C SER A 127 -1.84 22.15 15.44
N ARG A 128 -1.09 21.65 14.44
CA ARG A 128 0.22 20.99 14.56
C ARG A 128 0.15 19.73 15.42
N ARG A 129 -1.02 19.08 15.47
CA ARG A 129 -1.21 17.79 16.11
C ARG A 129 -1.69 16.76 15.09
N ILE A 130 -0.85 15.77 14.86
CA ILE A 130 -1.05 14.74 13.86
C ILE A 130 -1.08 13.39 14.57
N SER A 131 -1.96 12.49 14.15
CA SER A 131 -1.88 11.09 14.56
C SER A 131 -1.51 10.21 13.38
N LEU A 132 -0.59 9.28 13.59
CA LEU A 132 -0.23 8.23 12.64
C LEU A 132 -0.89 6.93 13.08
N LEU A 133 -1.94 6.51 12.39
CA LEU A 133 -2.60 5.23 12.60
C LEU A 133 -1.97 4.19 11.67
N ALA A 134 -1.31 3.19 12.25
CA ALA A 134 -0.52 2.19 11.54
C ALA A 134 -0.60 0.81 12.22
N THR A 135 0.07 -0.18 11.66
CA THR A 135 0.33 -1.44 12.38
C THR A 135 1.44 -1.23 13.41
N PRO A 136 1.49 -2.04 14.49
CA PRO A 136 2.57 -1.95 15.49
C PRO A 136 3.96 -2.02 14.85
N GLY A 137 4.15 -2.91 13.86
CA GLY A 137 5.40 -3.02 13.13
C GLY A 137 5.79 -1.75 12.35
N THR A 138 4.82 -1.02 11.78
CA THR A 138 5.09 0.24 11.06
C THR A 138 5.45 1.36 12.03
N VAL A 139 4.76 1.45 13.17
CA VAL A 139 5.03 2.46 14.20
C VAL A 139 6.44 2.32 14.79
N ALA A 140 6.88 1.09 15.01
CA ALA A 140 8.18 0.79 15.63
C ALA A 140 9.39 0.98 14.69
N ARG A 141 9.18 1.22 13.38
CA ARG A 141 10.27 1.32 12.40
C ARG A 141 11.08 2.62 12.55
N PRO A 142 12.43 2.53 12.55
CA PRO A 142 13.29 3.72 12.48
C PRO A 142 12.91 4.63 11.31
N TYR A 143 12.63 4.06 10.14
CA TYR A 143 12.19 4.81 8.96
C TYR A 143 10.96 5.69 9.22
N THR A 144 10.00 5.25 10.05
CA THR A 144 8.83 6.06 10.42
C THR A 144 9.24 7.25 11.27
N HIS A 145 10.16 7.05 12.20
CA HIS A 145 10.70 8.12 13.04
C HIS A 145 11.53 9.13 12.24
N ASP A 146 12.35 8.65 11.29
CA ASP A 146 13.12 9.50 10.37
C ASP A 146 12.20 10.41 9.53
N LEU A 147 11.06 9.86 9.05
CA LEU A 147 10.06 10.66 8.33
C LEU A 147 9.43 11.75 9.21
N ILE A 148 9.14 11.42 10.45
CA ILE A 148 8.56 12.39 11.42
C ILE A 148 9.56 13.48 11.71
N GLU A 149 10.81 13.14 12.01
CA GLU A 149 11.87 14.10 12.27
C GLU A 149 12.11 15.01 11.07
N THR A 150 12.15 14.43 9.86
CA THR A 150 12.41 15.19 8.62
C THR A 150 11.28 16.13 8.25
N TYR A 151 10.01 15.71 8.39
CA TYR A 151 8.88 16.44 7.79
C TYR A 151 7.89 17.02 8.81
N ALA A 152 7.87 16.52 10.04
CA ALA A 152 6.90 16.90 11.06
C ALA A 152 7.54 17.35 12.38
N GLY A 153 8.83 17.77 12.38
CA GLY A 153 9.56 18.17 13.59
C GLY A 153 8.92 19.35 14.35
N ALA A 154 8.08 20.16 13.69
CA ALA A 154 7.30 21.23 14.32
C ALA A 154 5.90 20.79 14.79
N CYS A 155 5.56 19.51 14.66
CA CYS A 155 4.25 18.94 15.01
C CYS A 155 4.38 17.99 16.20
N ALA A 156 3.34 17.93 17.02
CA ALA A 156 3.16 16.84 17.98
C ALA A 156 2.55 15.64 17.23
N VAL A 157 3.32 14.55 17.09
CA VAL A 157 2.89 13.35 16.36
C VAL A 157 2.57 12.25 17.35
N THR A 158 1.31 11.79 17.36
CA THR A 158 0.86 10.63 18.15
C THR A 158 0.96 9.38 17.30
N LEU A 159 1.73 8.40 17.75
CA LEU A 159 1.90 7.11 17.09
C LEU A 159 0.88 6.11 17.64
N VAL A 160 0.00 5.58 16.78
CA VAL A 160 -1.05 4.63 17.16
C VAL A 160 -0.87 3.34 16.35
N GLY A 161 -0.40 2.30 17.04
CA GLY A 161 -0.20 0.97 16.46
C GLY A 161 -1.40 0.07 16.74
N SER A 162 -2.29 -0.10 15.76
CA SER A 162 -3.45 -0.98 15.89
C SER A 162 -3.10 -2.41 15.49
N PRO A 163 -3.24 -3.40 16.37
CA PRO A 163 -2.99 -4.81 16.06
C PRO A 163 -4.15 -5.48 15.30
N ASN A 164 -5.36 -4.93 15.33
CA ASN A 164 -6.56 -5.63 14.91
C ASN A 164 -7.24 -5.03 13.67
N LEU A 165 -7.13 -3.72 13.40
CA LEU A 165 -7.86 -3.05 12.32
C LEU A 165 -7.65 -3.68 10.94
N ALA A 166 -6.45 -4.20 10.63
CA ALA A 166 -6.21 -4.88 9.37
C ALA A 166 -7.06 -6.17 9.25
N ALA A 167 -7.13 -6.96 10.33
CA ALA A 167 -7.95 -8.17 10.37
C ALA A 167 -9.46 -7.83 10.32
N TYR A 168 -9.87 -6.74 10.95
CA TYR A 168 -11.26 -6.26 10.89
C TYR A 168 -11.65 -5.86 9.46
N ALA A 169 -10.78 -5.14 8.75
CA ALA A 169 -11.02 -4.78 7.36
C ALA A 169 -11.14 -6.02 6.45
N GLU A 170 -10.33 -7.04 6.65
CA GLU A 170 -10.44 -8.30 5.89
C GLU A 170 -11.70 -9.08 6.25
N ALA A 171 -12.12 -9.08 7.51
CA ALA A 171 -13.39 -9.69 7.91
C ALA A 171 -14.58 -9.05 7.20
N GLU A 172 -14.61 -7.72 7.12
CA GLU A 172 -15.63 -6.96 6.37
C GLU A 172 -15.66 -7.33 4.88
N LEU A 173 -14.49 -7.37 4.22
CA LEU A 173 -14.39 -7.80 2.82
C LEU A 173 -14.88 -9.23 2.60
N ALA A 174 -14.66 -10.11 3.58
CA ALA A 174 -15.14 -11.49 3.56
C ALA A 174 -16.65 -11.61 3.87
N GLY A 175 -17.34 -10.48 4.16
CA GLY A 175 -18.77 -10.46 4.52
C GLY A 175 -19.04 -10.83 5.98
N ARG A 176 -18.05 -10.72 6.86
CA ARG A 176 -18.17 -10.92 8.31
C ARG A 176 -18.16 -9.55 9.00
N PRO A 177 -19.31 -9.04 9.47
CA PRO A 177 -19.39 -7.73 10.08
C PRO A 177 -18.60 -7.67 11.40
N VAL A 178 -17.98 -6.53 11.65
CA VAL A 178 -17.23 -6.23 12.88
C VAL A 178 -17.99 -5.18 13.69
N ASP A 179 -18.00 -5.32 15.02
CA ASP A 179 -18.65 -4.37 15.92
C ASP A 179 -17.96 -2.98 15.83
N ASP A 180 -18.77 -1.93 15.80
CA ASP A 180 -18.29 -0.54 15.83
C ASP A 180 -17.49 -0.21 17.08
N ALA A 181 -17.85 -0.79 18.22
CA ALA A 181 -17.13 -0.58 19.49
C ALA A 181 -15.67 -1.06 19.42
N LEU A 182 -15.41 -2.15 18.70
CA LEU A 182 -14.04 -2.64 18.49
C LEU A 182 -13.23 -1.69 17.61
N ILE A 183 -13.84 -1.16 16.56
CA ILE A 183 -13.17 -0.20 15.68
C ILE A 183 -12.95 1.13 16.41
N ALA A 184 -13.95 1.61 17.15
CA ALA A 184 -13.85 2.84 17.93
C ALA A 184 -12.71 2.76 18.96
N ALA A 185 -12.57 1.64 19.66
CA ALA A 185 -11.49 1.43 20.61
C ALA A 185 -10.09 1.52 19.98
N GLU A 186 -9.92 0.98 18.77
CA GLU A 186 -8.64 1.01 18.04
C GLU A 186 -8.26 2.40 17.54
N ILE A 187 -9.24 3.24 17.15
CA ILE A 187 -8.96 4.59 16.65
C ILE A 187 -8.96 5.66 17.76
N ALA A 188 -9.55 5.39 18.91
CA ALA A 188 -9.67 6.36 20.01
C ALA A 188 -8.33 7.02 20.40
N PRO A 189 -7.19 6.30 20.47
CA PRO A 189 -5.90 6.93 20.79
C PRO A 189 -5.40 7.96 19.77
N CYS A 190 -6.00 8.00 18.57
CA CYS A 190 -5.67 9.03 17.57
C CYS A 190 -6.19 10.42 17.96
N PHE A 191 -7.17 10.49 18.85
CA PHE A 191 -7.86 11.73 19.19
C PHE A 191 -7.31 12.30 20.50
N VAL A 192 -6.31 13.15 20.37
CA VAL A 192 -5.61 13.78 21.51
C VAL A 192 -5.92 15.26 21.57
N GLU A 193 -6.26 15.74 22.76
CA GLU A 193 -6.41 17.14 23.11
C GLU A 193 -5.30 17.54 24.10
N SER A 194 -4.64 18.67 23.86
CA SER A 194 -3.63 19.21 24.76
C SER A 194 -4.26 20.16 25.78
N GLU A 195 -3.52 20.49 26.84
CA GLU A 195 -3.94 21.41 27.89
C GLU A 195 -4.34 22.80 27.37
N ASP A 196 -3.74 23.24 26.26
CA ASP A 196 -4.07 24.49 25.58
C ASP A 196 -5.30 24.39 24.64
N GLY A 197 -6.02 23.26 24.67
CA GLY A 197 -7.23 23.02 23.89
C GLY A 197 -7.00 22.68 22.41
N ARG A 198 -5.75 22.54 21.96
CA ARG A 198 -5.47 22.09 20.59
C ARG A 198 -5.73 20.60 20.48
N ARG A 199 -6.44 20.20 19.42
CA ARG A 199 -6.84 18.82 19.15
C ARG A 199 -6.11 18.27 17.93
N THR A 200 -5.96 16.94 17.87
CA THR A 200 -5.60 16.26 16.61
C THR A 200 -6.58 16.68 15.52
N ASP A 201 -6.07 17.22 14.42
CA ASP A 201 -6.87 17.66 13.26
C ASP A 201 -6.53 16.89 11.98
N VAL A 202 -5.46 16.07 12.01
CA VAL A 202 -5.05 15.22 10.90
C VAL A 202 -4.72 13.83 11.40
N VAL A 203 -5.25 12.81 10.73
CA VAL A 203 -4.92 11.40 10.96
C VAL A 203 -4.37 10.78 9.67
N CYS A 204 -3.14 10.29 9.72
CA CYS A 204 -2.50 9.55 8.64
C CYS A 204 -2.91 8.08 8.65
N LEU A 205 -3.38 7.56 7.53
CA LEU A 205 -3.65 6.14 7.34
C LEU A 205 -2.40 5.43 6.80
N ALA A 206 -1.60 4.85 7.69
CA ALA A 206 -0.35 4.17 7.33
C ALA A 206 -0.49 2.64 7.33
N CYS A 207 -1.64 2.16 6.90
CA CYS A 207 -1.91 0.77 6.56
C CYS A 207 -2.92 0.74 5.42
N THR A 208 -2.67 -0.09 4.42
CA THR A 208 -3.52 -0.24 3.22
C THR A 208 -4.94 -0.71 3.51
N HIS A 209 -5.15 -1.39 4.63
CA HIS A 209 -6.47 -1.84 5.06
C HIS A 209 -7.37 -0.73 5.59
N TYR A 210 -6.80 0.34 6.15
CA TYR A 210 -7.56 1.35 6.89
C TYR A 210 -8.52 2.18 6.02
N PRO A 211 -8.19 2.53 4.76
CA PRO A 211 -9.16 3.19 3.89
C PRO A 211 -10.43 2.36 3.63
N LEU A 212 -10.40 1.03 3.76
CA LEU A 212 -11.59 0.17 3.67
C LEU A 212 -12.59 0.44 4.81
N LEU A 213 -12.11 0.92 5.96
CA LEU A 213 -12.91 1.25 7.14
C LEU A 213 -13.17 2.77 7.29
N LEU A 214 -12.73 3.59 6.32
CA LEU A 214 -12.73 5.06 6.46
C LEU A 214 -14.10 5.66 6.79
N THR A 215 -15.16 5.19 6.15
CA THR A 215 -16.53 5.67 6.44
C THR A 215 -16.93 5.39 7.89
N ARG A 216 -16.48 4.25 8.45
CA ARG A 216 -16.71 3.93 9.87
C ARG A 216 -15.86 4.80 10.77
N PHE A 217 -14.59 5.03 10.43
CA PHE A 217 -13.72 5.93 11.19
C PHE A 217 -14.31 7.33 11.30
N GLN A 218 -14.80 7.88 10.17
CA GLN A 218 -15.43 9.19 10.12
C GLN A 218 -16.66 9.28 11.02
N ARG A 219 -17.49 8.22 11.07
CA ARG A 219 -18.70 8.15 11.90
C ARG A 219 -18.38 7.98 13.39
N LEU A 220 -17.32 7.25 13.71
CA LEU A 220 -16.93 6.90 15.09
C LEU A 220 -15.96 7.90 15.72
N ALA A 221 -15.40 8.82 14.94
CA ALA A 221 -14.52 9.87 15.41
C ALA A 221 -15.24 10.83 16.38
N PRO A 222 -14.65 11.18 17.53
CA PRO A 222 -15.27 12.09 18.50
C PRO A 222 -15.35 13.54 18.02
N TRP A 223 -14.56 13.91 17.01
CA TRP A 223 -14.59 15.18 16.29
C TRP A 223 -14.06 15.00 14.87
N GLU A 224 -14.34 15.97 14.00
CA GLU A 224 -13.90 15.96 12.63
C GLU A 224 -12.37 16.13 12.52
N VAL A 225 -11.74 15.30 11.68
CA VAL A 225 -10.33 15.35 11.33
C VAL A 225 -10.14 15.12 9.82
N THR A 226 -9.02 15.61 9.29
CA THR A 226 -8.60 15.27 7.94
C THR A 226 -7.92 13.90 7.93
N TRP A 227 -8.48 12.94 7.21
CA TRP A 227 -7.89 11.62 7.01
C TRP A 227 -7.02 11.62 5.77
N ILE A 228 -5.74 11.25 5.90
CA ILE A 228 -4.80 11.24 4.77
C ILE A 228 -4.46 9.81 4.37
N ASP A 229 -4.88 9.45 3.16
CA ASP A 229 -4.56 8.19 2.48
C ASP A 229 -3.39 8.41 1.52
N PRO A 230 -2.31 7.61 1.57
CA PRO A 230 -1.18 7.70 0.65
C PRO A 230 -1.48 7.22 -0.77
N ALA A 231 -2.52 6.42 -0.99
CA ALA A 231 -2.77 5.74 -2.28
C ALA A 231 -2.85 6.68 -3.50
N PRO A 232 -3.45 7.89 -3.44
CA PRO A 232 -3.41 8.83 -4.57
C PRO A 232 -2.01 9.30 -4.94
N ALA A 233 -1.10 9.45 -3.95
CA ALA A 233 0.28 9.82 -4.21
C ALA A 233 1.06 8.68 -4.90
N ILE A 234 0.78 7.44 -4.51
CA ILE A 234 1.34 6.25 -5.15
C ILE A 234 0.89 6.15 -6.61
N ALA A 235 -0.38 6.37 -6.89
CA ALA A 235 -0.91 6.37 -8.27
C ALA A 235 -0.22 7.42 -9.15
N ARG A 236 -0.01 8.63 -8.63
CA ARG A 236 0.79 9.66 -9.32
C ARG A 236 2.21 9.20 -9.60
N ARG A 237 2.87 8.54 -8.64
CA ARG A 237 4.25 8.04 -8.82
C ARG A 237 4.33 6.95 -9.88
N VAL A 238 3.36 6.03 -9.92
CA VAL A 238 3.24 5.02 -10.98
C VAL A 238 3.13 5.68 -12.36
N THR A 239 2.26 6.69 -12.50
CA THR A 239 2.10 7.44 -13.76
C THR A 239 3.40 8.15 -14.17
N GLN A 240 4.12 8.74 -13.22
CA GLN A 240 5.42 9.39 -13.51
C GLN A 240 6.45 8.41 -14.06
N LEU A 241 6.54 7.20 -13.48
CA LEU A 241 7.53 6.20 -13.89
C LEU A 241 7.20 5.55 -15.23
N LEU A 242 5.93 5.29 -15.52
CA LEU A 242 5.50 4.68 -16.78
C LEU A 242 5.33 5.70 -17.91
N GLY A 243 5.42 7.01 -17.61
CA GLY A 243 5.16 8.09 -18.55
C GLY A 243 3.67 8.25 -18.86
N PRO A 244 3.32 9.15 -19.80
CA PRO A 244 1.93 9.39 -20.16
C PRO A 244 1.29 8.14 -20.78
N SER A 245 -0.01 7.96 -20.54
CA SER A 245 -0.77 6.89 -21.20
C SER A 245 -0.71 7.06 -22.73
N ARG A 246 -0.26 6.01 -23.41
CA ARG A 246 -0.14 6.00 -24.88
C ARG A 246 -1.41 5.52 -25.58
N ARG A 247 -2.40 5.07 -24.82
CA ARG A 247 -3.68 4.58 -25.32
C ARG A 247 -4.86 5.24 -24.61
N LYS A 248 -5.98 5.35 -25.33
CA LYS A 248 -7.29 5.59 -24.71
C LYS A 248 -7.63 4.40 -23.79
N PRO A 249 -8.47 4.59 -22.74
CA PRO A 249 -9.01 3.48 -21.98
C PRO A 249 -9.50 2.41 -22.96
N LEU A 250 -9.03 1.17 -22.80
CA LEU A 250 -9.41 0.07 -23.68
C LEU A 250 -10.67 -0.55 -23.11
N ASP A 251 -11.75 -0.53 -23.89
CA ASP A 251 -12.96 -1.29 -23.58
C ASP A 251 -12.70 -2.81 -23.54
N ASP A 252 -11.56 -3.26 -24.12
CA ASP A 252 -11.15 -4.67 -24.27
C ASP A 252 -9.96 -5.09 -23.38
N ILE A 253 -9.64 -4.40 -22.27
CA ILE A 253 -8.63 -4.94 -21.34
C ILE A 253 -9.26 -6.11 -20.57
N PRO A 254 -8.71 -7.35 -20.69
CA PRO A 254 -9.22 -8.48 -19.93
C PRO A 254 -9.23 -8.17 -18.42
N PRO A 255 -10.14 -8.80 -17.66
CA PRO A 255 -10.11 -8.72 -16.20
C PRO A 255 -8.70 -8.98 -15.68
N GLY A 256 -8.29 -8.23 -14.65
CA GLY A 256 -7.01 -8.45 -14.00
C GLY A 256 -7.07 -9.73 -13.16
N LEU A 257 -5.88 -10.31 -12.93
CA LEU A 257 -5.70 -11.49 -12.11
C LEU A 257 -5.50 -11.10 -10.64
N THR A 258 -6.12 -11.84 -9.71
CA THR A 258 -5.73 -11.89 -8.30
C THR A 258 -5.05 -13.20 -7.98
N ALA A 259 -3.78 -13.16 -7.59
CA ALA A 259 -2.99 -14.29 -7.15
C ALA A 259 -2.92 -14.33 -5.62
N PHE A 260 -3.37 -15.41 -5.00
CA PHE A 260 -3.25 -15.71 -3.57
C PHE A 260 -2.14 -16.71 -3.31
N THR A 261 -1.42 -16.56 -2.20
CA THR A 261 -0.39 -17.54 -1.81
C THR A 261 -0.95 -18.73 -1.03
N SER A 262 -2.12 -18.61 -0.41
CA SER A 262 -2.86 -19.74 0.20
C SER A 262 -4.28 -19.89 -0.32
N GLY A 263 -4.98 -18.79 -0.52
CA GLY A 263 -6.38 -18.78 -0.95
C GLY A 263 -7.38 -19.24 0.11
N ALA A 264 -6.95 -19.41 1.36
CA ALA A 264 -7.79 -19.93 2.44
C ALA A 264 -8.98 -19.02 2.80
N GLY A 265 -8.89 -17.72 2.51
CA GLY A 265 -9.92 -16.73 2.81
C GLY A 265 -10.88 -16.40 1.67
N ILE A 266 -10.84 -17.12 0.53
CA ILE A 266 -11.64 -16.79 -0.64
C ILE A 266 -13.11 -17.13 -0.41
N THR A 267 -13.94 -16.10 -0.18
CA THR A 267 -15.40 -16.22 -0.02
C THR A 267 -16.14 -15.72 -1.27
N PRO A 268 -17.43 -16.07 -1.46
CA PRO A 268 -18.24 -15.47 -2.52
C PRO A 268 -18.33 -13.92 -2.42
N SER A 269 -18.35 -13.37 -1.22
CA SER A 269 -18.34 -11.92 -0.98
C SER A 269 -17.03 -11.28 -1.48
N LEU A 270 -15.90 -11.91 -1.14
CA LEU A 270 -14.60 -11.45 -1.61
C LEU A 270 -14.50 -11.52 -3.15
N ARG A 271 -14.96 -12.60 -3.77
CA ARG A 271 -14.97 -12.72 -5.24
C ARG A 271 -15.73 -11.58 -5.88
N ARG A 272 -16.96 -11.27 -5.42
CA ARG A 272 -17.73 -10.11 -5.91
C ARG A 272 -16.97 -8.79 -5.74
N SER A 273 -16.25 -8.65 -4.63
CA SER A 273 -15.43 -7.46 -4.36
C SER A 273 -14.24 -7.32 -5.31
N LEU A 274 -13.63 -8.44 -5.70
CA LEU A 274 -12.54 -8.47 -6.68
C LEU A 274 -13.05 -8.20 -8.10
N ASP A 275 -14.19 -8.81 -8.48
CA ASP A 275 -14.87 -8.58 -9.76
C ASP A 275 -15.20 -7.09 -9.95
N ALA A 276 -15.81 -6.47 -8.92
CA ALA A 276 -16.14 -5.04 -8.94
C ALA A 276 -14.91 -4.13 -9.10
N ARG A 277 -13.73 -4.61 -8.69
CA ARG A 277 -12.45 -3.92 -8.84
C ARG A 277 -11.70 -4.31 -10.11
N GLY A 278 -12.29 -5.21 -10.94
CA GLY A 278 -11.75 -5.64 -12.21
C GLY A 278 -10.48 -6.51 -12.10
N VAL A 279 -10.36 -7.26 -11.02
CA VAL A 279 -9.31 -8.27 -10.78
C VAL A 279 -9.94 -9.60 -10.33
N GLY A 280 -11.06 -9.96 -10.97
CA GLY A 280 -11.90 -11.09 -10.60
C GLY A 280 -11.36 -12.44 -11.00
N ASP A 281 -10.43 -12.54 -11.95
CA ASP A 281 -9.73 -13.79 -12.22
C ASP A 281 -8.90 -14.17 -10.99
N VAL A 282 -9.18 -15.32 -10.40
CA VAL A 282 -8.55 -15.73 -9.13
C VAL A 282 -7.71 -16.99 -9.34
N ALA A 283 -6.43 -16.92 -8.98
CA ALA A 283 -5.52 -18.05 -8.93
C ALA A 283 -4.93 -18.23 -7.53
N VAL A 284 -4.59 -19.46 -7.19
CA VAL A 284 -3.79 -19.78 -6.00
C VAL A 284 -2.39 -20.17 -6.46
N GLU A 285 -1.40 -19.42 -6.05
CA GLU A 285 0.00 -19.63 -6.35
C GLU A 285 0.76 -20.02 -5.09
N MET A 286 0.71 -21.30 -4.74
CA MET A 286 1.41 -21.83 -3.55
C MET A 286 2.89 -21.41 -3.57
N MET A 287 3.35 -20.77 -2.51
CA MET A 287 4.74 -20.29 -2.39
C MET A 287 5.62 -21.28 -1.62
N PRO A 288 6.89 -21.44 -2.03
CA PRO A 288 7.75 -22.53 -1.53
C PRO A 288 8.27 -22.34 -0.10
N LEU A 289 8.13 -21.16 0.51
CA LEU A 289 8.60 -20.92 1.88
C LEU A 289 7.48 -21.18 2.87
N ALA A 290 7.61 -22.25 3.66
CA ALA A 290 6.90 -22.36 4.93
C ALA A 290 7.37 -21.21 5.85
N LEU A 291 6.43 -20.52 6.47
CA LEU A 291 6.72 -19.63 7.60
C LEU A 291 7.08 -20.53 8.79
N GLN A 292 8.37 -20.56 9.17
CA GLN A 292 8.82 -21.20 10.41
C GLN A 292 8.65 -20.22 11.56
#